data_9be8553fb2b7f046a5826e59e71098dc
#
_entry.id   9be8553fb2b7f046a5826e59e71098dc
#
_cell.length_a   1.000
_cell.length_b   1.000
_cell.length_c   1.000
_cell.angle_alpha   90.00
_cell.angle_beta   90.00
_cell.angle_gamma   90.00
#
_symmetry.space_group_name_H-M   'P 1'
#
loop_
_entity.id
_entity.type
_entity.pdbx_description
1 polymer ?
#
loop_
_entity_poly.entity_id
_entity_poly.type
_entity_poly.pdbx_seq_one_letter_code
_entity_poly.pdbx_strand_id
1 'polypeptide(L)'
;PFRIIYSGEARRKMRQIIDRFHPDIIHFNNINFQLTPSVILAGAEKNIPMVQTVHDLQMLCPNHMMMEFGTWKLCEECSGKKCKMACVRKKCIHGSRAKSLIGAIEGTIYTSNRVYDRVARYICPSRFIEEKLLTVPRYAGKTTMIHNFLSKTADIDVPKGDYVLYFGRLSEEKGIDRILAACRLLPEIPFVIAGGGPLEELCRTCG
;
A
#
# COMPACT_ATOMS: atom_id res chain seq x y z
N PRO A 1 -19.50 -0.23 -8.83
CA PRO A 1 -18.28 -1.03 -8.97
C PRO A 1 -17.19 -0.33 -9.78
N PHE A 2 -17.52 0.34 -10.91
CA PHE A 2 -16.53 0.94 -11.82
C PHE A 2 -15.78 2.16 -11.27
N ARG A 3 -16.30 2.82 -10.24
CA ARG A 3 -15.62 3.95 -9.56
C ARG A 3 -14.29 3.54 -8.89
N ILE A 4 -14.11 2.27 -8.57
CA ILE A 4 -12.85 1.75 -8.02
C ILE A 4 -11.76 1.74 -9.10
N ILE A 5 -12.13 1.48 -10.35
CA ILE A 5 -11.18 1.47 -11.48
C ILE A 5 -10.83 2.90 -11.90
N TYR A 6 -11.81 3.78 -12.00
CA TYR A 6 -11.61 5.16 -12.44
C TYR A 6 -12.64 6.10 -11.80
N SER A 7 -12.16 7.10 -11.09
CA SER A 7 -12.99 8.11 -10.45
C SER A 7 -12.97 9.43 -11.22
N GLY A 8 -13.95 9.61 -12.13
CA GLY A 8 -14.14 10.89 -12.83
C GLY A 8 -14.46 12.04 -11.87
N GLU A 9 -15.12 11.73 -10.74
CA GLU A 9 -15.42 12.71 -9.69
C GLU A 9 -14.12 13.19 -9.01
N ALA A 10 -13.24 12.27 -8.60
CA ALA A 10 -11.97 12.62 -7.98
C ALA A 10 -11.10 13.45 -8.93
N ARG A 11 -11.02 13.05 -10.22
CA ARG A 11 -10.28 13.83 -11.22
C ARG A 11 -10.86 15.23 -11.40
N ARG A 12 -12.19 15.38 -11.47
CA ARG A 12 -12.84 16.69 -11.58
C ARG A 12 -12.58 17.57 -10.36
N LYS A 13 -12.75 17.02 -9.16
CA LYS A 13 -12.46 17.74 -7.91
C LYS A 13 -10.99 18.15 -7.82
N MET A 14 -10.08 17.27 -8.23
CA MET A 14 -8.65 17.58 -8.27
C MET A 14 -8.34 18.76 -9.19
N ARG A 15 -8.95 18.81 -10.38
CA ARG A 15 -8.83 19.98 -11.28
C ARG A 15 -9.32 21.27 -10.60
N GLN A 16 -10.47 21.22 -9.94
CA GLN A 16 -11.02 22.40 -9.23
C GLN A 16 -10.09 22.88 -8.12
N ILE A 17 -9.47 21.95 -7.39
CA ILE A 17 -8.47 22.26 -6.36
C ILE A 17 -7.25 22.92 -7.00
N ILE A 18 -6.71 22.34 -8.06
CA ILE A 18 -5.56 22.89 -8.79
C ILE A 18 -5.86 24.29 -9.30
N ASP A 19 -7.04 24.50 -9.93
CA ASP A 19 -7.44 25.81 -10.47
C ASP A 19 -7.67 26.86 -9.36
N ARG A 20 -7.99 26.43 -8.13
CA ARG A 20 -8.20 27.33 -7.00
C ARG A 20 -6.91 27.68 -6.25
N PHE A 21 -6.03 26.69 -6.05
CA PHE A 21 -4.84 26.85 -5.19
C PHE A 21 -3.55 27.15 -5.96
N HIS A 22 -3.54 26.90 -7.28
CA HIS A 22 -2.36 27.09 -8.15
C HIS A 22 -1.08 26.47 -7.55
N PRO A 23 -1.08 25.18 -7.17
CA PRO A 23 0.08 24.59 -6.51
C PRO A 23 1.27 24.46 -7.45
N ASP A 24 2.47 24.72 -6.95
CA ASP A 24 3.72 24.49 -7.68
C ASP A 24 4.10 23.02 -7.77
N ILE A 25 3.62 22.21 -6.81
CA ILE A 25 3.87 20.77 -6.71
C ILE A 25 2.68 20.05 -6.10
N ILE A 26 2.43 18.83 -6.52
CA ILE A 26 1.42 17.95 -5.93
C ILE A 26 2.12 16.76 -5.30
N HIS A 27 1.87 16.54 -4.00
CA HIS A 27 2.36 15.38 -3.30
C HIS A 27 1.21 14.39 -3.01
N PHE A 28 1.31 13.21 -3.62
CA PHE A 28 0.40 12.11 -3.37
C PHE A 28 0.93 11.21 -2.27
N ASN A 29 0.06 10.79 -1.37
CA ASN A 29 0.29 9.68 -0.45
C ASN A 29 -0.46 8.44 -0.95
N ASN A 30 -1.51 8.03 -0.26
CA ASN A 30 -2.33 6.90 -0.70
C ASN A 30 -3.51 7.41 -1.54
N ILE A 31 -3.51 7.12 -2.84
CA ILE A 31 -4.56 7.53 -3.79
C ILE A 31 -5.42 6.36 -4.26
N ASN A 32 -5.31 5.21 -3.60
CA ASN A 32 -6.01 3.99 -4.00
C ASN A 32 -7.51 4.07 -3.68
N PHE A 33 -8.29 3.22 -4.32
CA PHE A 33 -9.73 2.99 -4.12
C PHE A 33 -10.63 4.21 -4.36
N GLN A 34 -10.61 5.23 -3.51
CA GLN A 34 -11.56 6.36 -3.58
C GLN A 34 -11.11 7.43 -4.58
N LEU A 35 -9.85 7.81 -4.55
CA LEU A 35 -9.29 8.81 -5.46
C LEU A 35 -8.96 8.21 -6.81
N THR A 36 -8.40 7.02 -6.83
CA THR A 36 -7.82 6.31 -7.97
C THR A 36 -6.66 7.07 -8.63
N PRO A 37 -5.80 6.44 -9.40
CA PRO A 37 -4.74 7.14 -10.15
C PRO A 37 -5.27 8.15 -11.19
N SER A 38 -6.60 8.31 -11.32
CA SER A 38 -7.19 9.36 -12.15
C SER A 38 -6.80 10.78 -11.73
N VAL A 39 -6.45 10.99 -10.44
CA VAL A 39 -5.97 12.29 -9.95
C VAL A 39 -4.57 12.66 -10.49
N ILE A 40 -3.74 11.67 -10.82
CA ILE A 40 -2.45 11.90 -11.50
C ILE A 40 -2.68 12.53 -12.89
N LEU A 41 -3.74 12.08 -13.58
CA LEU A 41 -4.08 12.66 -14.88
C LEU A 41 -4.46 14.14 -14.77
N ALA A 42 -5.14 14.54 -13.70
CA ALA A 42 -5.50 15.94 -13.47
C ALA A 42 -4.26 16.83 -13.28
N GLY A 43 -3.27 16.38 -12.50
CA GLY A 43 -1.99 17.09 -12.34
C GLY A 43 -1.19 17.16 -13.64
N ALA A 44 -1.16 16.06 -14.39
CA ALA A 44 -0.46 16.00 -15.68
C ALA A 44 -1.07 16.94 -16.75
N GLU A 45 -2.39 17.10 -16.78
CA GLU A 45 -3.08 18.04 -17.70
C GLU A 45 -2.69 19.50 -17.46
N LYS A 46 -2.33 19.83 -16.24
CA LYS A 46 -1.91 21.16 -15.84
C LYS A 46 -0.39 21.33 -15.80
N ASN A 47 0.36 20.30 -16.22
CA ASN A 47 1.83 20.27 -16.21
C ASN A 47 2.47 20.56 -14.85
N ILE A 48 1.79 20.19 -13.76
CA ILE A 48 2.30 20.40 -12.40
C ILE A 48 3.18 19.21 -12.03
N PRO A 49 4.40 19.45 -11.51
CA PRO A 49 5.26 18.39 -10.99
C PRO A 49 4.56 17.59 -9.89
N MET A 50 4.68 16.27 -9.96
CA MET A 50 4.02 15.38 -9.00
C MET A 50 5.04 14.49 -8.30
N VAL A 51 4.91 14.36 -6.99
CA VAL A 51 5.68 13.45 -6.15
C VAL A 51 4.72 12.48 -5.47
N GLN A 52 5.11 11.24 -5.30
CA GLN A 52 4.30 10.24 -4.61
C GLN A 52 5.12 9.50 -3.56
N THR A 53 4.64 9.48 -2.31
CA THR A 53 5.12 8.52 -1.31
C THR A 53 4.46 7.17 -1.52
N VAL A 54 5.27 6.14 -1.69
CA VAL A 54 4.85 4.79 -2.04
C VAL A 54 4.64 3.98 -0.76
N HIS A 55 3.41 3.95 -0.27
CA HIS A 55 3.05 3.16 0.92
C HIS A 55 2.71 1.70 0.59
N ASP A 56 2.37 1.42 -0.67
CA ASP A 56 2.09 0.10 -1.19
C ASP A 56 2.55 -0.04 -2.65
N LEU A 57 2.52 -1.24 -3.19
CA LEU A 57 3.04 -1.56 -4.52
C LEU A 57 1.93 -1.67 -5.59
N GLN A 58 0.87 -0.85 -5.50
CA GLN A 58 -0.25 -0.83 -6.45
C GLN A 58 0.21 -0.75 -7.91
N MET A 59 1.20 0.08 -8.21
CA MET A 59 1.71 0.26 -9.56
C MET A 59 2.37 -0.99 -10.15
N LEU A 60 2.75 -1.95 -9.31
CA LEU A 60 3.36 -3.22 -9.71
C LEU A 60 2.38 -4.38 -9.62
N CYS A 61 1.53 -4.40 -8.58
CA CYS A 61 0.70 -5.54 -8.24
C CYS A 61 -0.75 -5.13 -7.89
N PRO A 62 -1.78 -5.75 -8.49
CA PRO A 62 -3.19 -5.41 -8.22
C PRO A 62 -3.66 -5.63 -6.78
N ASN A 63 -2.99 -6.50 -6.00
CA ASN A 63 -3.30 -6.67 -4.57
C ASN A 63 -2.48 -5.74 -3.66
N HIS A 64 -1.67 -4.87 -4.23
CA HIS A 64 -0.84 -3.84 -3.59
C HIS A 64 0.32 -4.37 -2.72
N MET A 65 0.31 -5.63 -2.31
CA MET A 65 1.26 -6.20 -1.35
C MET A 65 2.39 -7.01 -2.00
N MET A 66 2.23 -7.40 -3.28
CA MET A 66 3.09 -8.39 -3.94
C MET A 66 3.20 -9.71 -3.16
N MET A 67 2.12 -10.12 -2.50
CA MET A 67 2.01 -11.36 -1.74
C MET A 67 0.88 -12.23 -2.30
N GLU A 68 1.04 -13.53 -2.28
CA GLU A 68 -0.04 -14.47 -2.60
C GLU A 68 -1.03 -14.54 -1.44
N PHE A 69 -2.32 -14.44 -1.76
CA PHE A 69 -3.38 -14.55 -0.74
C PHE A 69 -3.40 -15.95 -0.12
N GLY A 70 -3.42 -16.00 1.19
CA GLY A 70 -3.49 -17.23 1.99
C GLY A 70 -2.15 -17.91 2.26
N THR A 71 -1.15 -17.76 1.38
CA THR A 71 0.19 -18.33 1.61
C THR A 71 1.19 -17.29 2.11
N TRP A 72 0.89 -16.02 1.88
CA TRP A 72 1.72 -14.86 2.23
C TRP A 72 3.15 -14.93 1.67
N LYS A 73 3.33 -15.67 0.57
CA LYS A 73 4.61 -15.74 -0.14
C LYS A 73 4.75 -14.57 -1.10
N LEU A 74 5.97 -14.04 -1.22
CA LEU A 74 6.29 -12.98 -2.19
C LEU A 74 5.96 -13.45 -3.61
N CYS A 75 5.27 -12.59 -4.38
CA CYS A 75 4.88 -12.86 -5.77
C CYS A 75 5.16 -11.66 -6.66
N GLU A 76 5.93 -11.85 -7.70
CA GLU A 76 6.33 -10.82 -8.66
C GLU A 76 5.71 -11.01 -10.06
N GLU A 77 4.79 -11.95 -10.22
CA GLU A 77 4.27 -12.33 -11.55
C GLU A 77 3.60 -11.18 -12.31
N CYS A 78 3.06 -10.18 -11.61
CA CYS A 78 2.45 -9.00 -12.23
C CYS A 78 3.41 -7.82 -12.40
N SER A 79 4.59 -7.84 -11.76
CA SER A 79 5.55 -6.74 -11.80
C SER A 79 6.05 -6.49 -13.23
N GLY A 80 6.14 -5.22 -13.62
CA GLY A 80 6.61 -4.81 -14.95
C GLY A 80 5.70 -5.20 -16.13
N LYS A 81 4.75 -6.10 -15.96
CA LYS A 81 3.87 -6.57 -17.04
C LYS A 81 2.67 -5.62 -17.23
N LYS A 82 2.27 -5.40 -18.49
CA LYS A 82 1.05 -4.66 -18.81
C LYS A 82 -0.19 -5.44 -18.37
N CYS A 83 -0.27 -6.72 -18.74
CA CYS A 83 -1.39 -7.60 -18.40
C CYS A 83 -1.23 -8.18 -16.99
N LYS A 84 -2.23 -7.98 -16.13
CA LYS A 84 -2.24 -8.40 -14.73
C LYS A 84 -3.06 -9.67 -14.47
N MET A 85 -3.30 -10.51 -15.48
CA MET A 85 -4.16 -11.70 -15.37
C MET A 85 -3.64 -12.78 -14.42
N ALA A 86 -2.35 -12.79 -14.09
CA ALA A 86 -1.81 -13.66 -13.04
C ALA A 86 -2.52 -13.45 -11.69
N CYS A 87 -2.93 -12.22 -11.38
CA CYS A 87 -3.72 -11.88 -10.19
C CYS A 87 -5.06 -12.64 -10.16
N VAL A 88 -5.74 -12.76 -11.30
CA VAL A 88 -7.03 -13.49 -11.42
C VAL A 88 -6.82 -14.98 -11.23
N ARG A 89 -5.80 -15.55 -11.89
CA ARG A 89 -5.47 -16.97 -11.79
C ARG A 89 -5.20 -17.39 -10.35
N LYS A 90 -4.43 -16.57 -9.62
CA LYS A 90 -4.05 -16.80 -8.22
C LYS A 90 -5.08 -16.31 -7.21
N LYS A 91 -6.19 -15.69 -7.63
CA LYS A 91 -7.23 -15.12 -6.75
C LYS A 91 -6.63 -14.17 -5.68
N CYS A 92 -5.67 -13.31 -6.07
CA CYS A 92 -4.84 -12.54 -5.14
C CYS A 92 -5.61 -11.55 -4.27
N ILE A 93 -6.83 -11.14 -4.66
CA ILE A 93 -7.64 -10.18 -3.89
C ILE A 93 -8.72 -10.95 -3.12
N HIS A 94 -8.49 -11.12 -1.83
CA HIS A 94 -9.39 -11.81 -0.89
C HIS A 94 -9.85 -13.21 -1.35
N GLY A 95 -9.00 -13.97 -2.03
CA GLY A 95 -9.33 -15.30 -2.55
C GLY A 95 -10.42 -15.32 -3.65
N SER A 96 -10.84 -14.15 -4.16
CA SER A 96 -11.95 -13.99 -5.09
C SER A 96 -11.48 -13.73 -6.52
N ARG A 97 -11.93 -14.56 -7.49
CA ARG A 97 -11.66 -14.32 -8.92
C ARG A 97 -12.28 -13.02 -9.42
N ALA A 98 -13.52 -12.71 -8.98
CA ALA A 98 -14.22 -11.50 -9.41
C ALA A 98 -13.51 -10.23 -8.92
N LYS A 99 -13.13 -10.16 -7.64
CA LYS A 99 -12.35 -9.03 -7.10
C LYS A 99 -10.98 -8.92 -7.77
N SER A 100 -10.30 -10.04 -7.98
CA SER A 100 -8.99 -10.08 -8.66
C SER A 100 -9.08 -9.65 -10.12
N LEU A 101 -10.21 -9.93 -10.82
CA LEU A 101 -10.45 -9.45 -12.18
C LEU A 101 -10.59 -7.93 -12.21
N ILE A 102 -11.33 -7.33 -11.29
CA ILE A 102 -11.47 -5.86 -11.19
C ILE A 102 -10.10 -5.22 -10.96
N GLY A 103 -9.31 -5.73 -10.00
CA GLY A 103 -7.96 -5.22 -9.76
C GLY A 103 -7.00 -5.43 -10.95
N ALA A 104 -7.11 -6.56 -11.65
CA ALA A 104 -6.32 -6.82 -12.85
C ALA A 104 -6.66 -5.88 -13.99
N ILE A 105 -7.94 -5.54 -14.18
CA ILE A 105 -8.40 -4.56 -15.18
C ILE A 105 -7.85 -3.17 -14.81
N GLU A 106 -8.01 -2.74 -13.56
CA GLU A 106 -7.47 -1.47 -13.07
C GLU A 106 -5.96 -1.37 -13.33
N GLY A 107 -5.19 -2.33 -12.82
CA GLY A 107 -3.74 -2.33 -12.96
C GLY A 107 -3.28 -2.39 -14.43
N THR A 108 -4.02 -3.10 -15.30
CA THR A 108 -3.75 -3.17 -16.74
C THR A 108 -4.00 -1.81 -17.41
N ILE A 109 -5.12 -1.15 -17.12
CA ILE A 109 -5.46 0.17 -17.67
C ILE A 109 -4.38 1.19 -17.31
N TYR A 110 -4.04 1.33 -16.02
CA TYR A 110 -3.09 2.34 -15.58
C TYR A 110 -1.66 2.06 -16.03
N THR A 111 -1.25 0.78 -16.09
CA THR A 111 0.07 0.40 -16.60
C THR A 111 0.17 0.63 -18.12
N SER A 112 -0.85 0.24 -18.89
CA SER A 112 -0.87 0.38 -20.35
C SER A 112 -0.89 1.85 -20.79
N ASN A 113 -1.61 2.69 -20.07
CA ASN A 113 -1.68 4.14 -20.33
C ASN A 113 -0.55 4.93 -19.68
N ARG A 114 0.42 4.24 -19.04
CA ARG A 114 1.61 4.84 -18.43
C ARG A 114 1.27 5.97 -17.46
N VAL A 115 0.19 5.82 -16.69
CA VAL A 115 -0.31 6.89 -15.81
C VAL A 115 0.70 7.20 -14.72
N TYR A 116 1.27 6.17 -14.10
CA TYR A 116 2.30 6.32 -13.08
C TYR A 116 3.61 6.94 -13.61
N ASP A 117 3.91 6.81 -14.91
CA ASP A 117 5.10 7.40 -15.51
C ASP A 117 5.07 8.95 -15.46
N ARG A 118 3.89 9.55 -15.25
CA ARG A 118 3.67 11.01 -15.16
C ARG A 118 4.09 11.58 -13.80
N VAL A 119 4.30 10.73 -12.80
CA VAL A 119 4.88 11.14 -11.50
C VAL A 119 6.37 11.39 -11.70
N ALA A 120 6.83 12.56 -11.26
CA ALA A 120 8.22 12.99 -11.44
C ALA A 120 9.17 12.26 -10.48
N ARG A 121 8.75 12.05 -9.22
CA ARG A 121 9.56 11.38 -8.19
C ARG A 121 8.72 10.50 -7.28
N TYR A 122 9.30 9.38 -6.86
CA TYR A 122 8.74 8.44 -5.91
C TYR A 122 9.57 8.44 -4.63
N ILE A 123 8.94 8.73 -3.51
CA ILE A 123 9.55 8.61 -2.18
C ILE A 123 9.24 7.20 -1.67
N CYS A 124 10.28 6.42 -1.40
CA CYS A 124 10.20 5.05 -0.94
C CYS A 124 10.51 5.00 0.56
N PRO A 125 9.55 4.64 1.43
CA PRO A 125 9.77 4.59 2.88
C PRO A 125 10.73 3.51 3.35
N SER A 126 11.05 2.55 2.48
CA SER A 126 11.99 1.46 2.78
C SER A 126 12.77 1.05 1.52
N ARG A 127 13.94 0.47 1.77
CA ARG A 127 14.77 -0.12 0.70
C ARG A 127 14.01 -1.19 -0.08
N PHE A 128 13.23 -2.01 0.59
CA PHE A 128 12.41 -3.04 -0.07
C PHE A 128 11.49 -2.45 -1.14
N ILE A 129 10.76 -1.37 -0.83
CA ILE A 129 9.87 -0.70 -1.79
C ILE A 129 10.67 -0.12 -2.95
N GLU A 130 11.80 0.53 -2.68
CA GLU A 130 12.65 1.08 -3.72
C GLU A 130 13.19 -0.02 -4.66
N GLU A 131 13.74 -1.10 -4.12
CA GLU A 131 14.23 -2.24 -4.90
C GLU A 131 13.12 -2.84 -5.77
N LYS A 132 11.89 -2.98 -5.24
CA LYS A 132 10.76 -3.46 -6.04
C LYS A 132 10.37 -2.53 -7.17
N LEU A 133 10.39 -1.22 -6.97
CA LEU A 133 10.17 -0.25 -8.06
C LEU A 133 11.27 -0.33 -9.12
N LEU A 134 12.52 -0.44 -8.70
CA LEU A 134 13.68 -0.52 -9.60
C LEU A 134 13.71 -1.79 -10.46
N THR A 135 12.94 -2.85 -10.12
CA THR A 135 12.75 -4.01 -11.03
C THR A 135 12.08 -3.61 -12.35
N VAL A 136 11.47 -2.42 -12.41
CA VAL A 136 10.80 -1.91 -13.60
C VAL A 136 11.59 -0.71 -14.13
N PRO A 137 12.30 -0.84 -15.27
CA PRO A 137 13.29 0.15 -15.75
C PRO A 137 12.76 1.59 -15.86
N ARG A 138 11.45 1.78 -16.13
CA ARG A 138 10.85 3.12 -16.25
C ARG A 138 10.84 3.94 -14.95
N TYR A 139 11.06 3.30 -13.80
CA TYR A 139 11.17 3.98 -12.49
C TYR A 139 12.62 4.27 -12.10
N ALA A 140 13.60 3.77 -12.87
CA ALA A 140 15.01 4.11 -12.66
C ALA A 140 15.23 5.61 -12.73
N GLY A 141 15.99 6.15 -11.78
CA GLY A 141 16.25 7.60 -11.65
C GLY A 141 15.07 8.43 -11.14
N LYS A 142 13.92 7.80 -10.83
CA LYS A 142 12.75 8.48 -10.26
C LYS A 142 12.50 8.17 -8.79
N THR A 143 13.24 7.23 -8.20
CA THR A 143 13.08 6.84 -6.79
C THR A 143 14.04 7.58 -5.88
N THR A 144 13.62 7.79 -4.65
CA THR A 144 14.43 8.32 -3.56
C THR A 144 13.96 7.65 -2.27
N MET A 145 14.88 7.07 -1.52
CA MET A 145 14.56 6.46 -0.23
C MET A 145 14.54 7.53 0.86
N ILE A 146 13.39 7.68 1.51
CA ILE A 146 13.22 8.54 2.69
C ILE A 146 12.35 7.76 3.67
N HIS A 147 12.91 7.35 4.80
CA HIS A 147 12.17 6.67 5.86
C HIS A 147 11.06 7.53 6.43
N ASN A 148 9.98 6.89 6.89
CA ASN A 148 8.97 7.58 7.67
C ASN A 148 9.63 8.16 8.94
N PHE A 149 9.26 9.38 9.29
CA PHE A 149 9.85 10.12 10.40
C PHE A 149 8.76 10.72 11.29
N LEU A 150 9.14 11.03 12.52
CA LEU A 150 8.35 11.82 13.43
C LEU A 150 8.93 13.24 13.51
N SER A 151 8.09 14.25 13.41
CA SER A 151 8.51 15.65 13.50
C SER A 151 8.94 16.05 14.91
N LYS A 152 8.42 15.38 15.93
CA LYS A 152 8.79 15.50 17.34
C LYS A 152 8.66 14.14 18.00
N THR A 153 9.67 13.76 18.76
CA THR A 153 9.54 12.71 19.80
C THR A 153 9.13 13.42 21.08
N ALA A 154 8.03 12.98 21.70
CA ALA A 154 7.75 13.39 23.07
C ALA A 154 8.78 12.70 23.97
N ASP A 155 9.53 13.48 24.74
CA ASP A 155 10.30 12.93 25.85
C ASP A 155 9.29 12.49 26.95
N ILE A 156 8.75 11.31 26.75
CA ILE A 156 7.86 10.69 27.74
C ILE A 156 8.73 9.72 28.53
N ASP A 157 9.06 10.10 29.76
CA ASP A 157 9.72 9.21 30.69
C ASP A 157 8.67 8.22 31.22
N VAL A 158 8.44 7.15 30.47
CA VAL A 158 7.57 6.05 30.89
C VAL A 158 8.43 4.92 31.39
N PRO A 159 8.18 4.43 32.63
CA PRO A 159 8.87 3.26 33.12
C PRO A 159 8.69 2.07 32.16
N LYS A 160 9.79 1.40 31.86
CA LYS A 160 9.75 0.18 31.05
C LYS A 160 9.07 -0.92 31.84
N GLY A 161 8.11 -1.60 31.21
CA GLY A 161 7.52 -2.81 31.79
C GLY A 161 8.24 -4.07 31.31
N ASP A 162 8.11 -5.14 32.07
CA ASP A 162 8.67 -6.46 31.74
C ASP A 162 7.67 -7.28 30.88
N TYR A 163 7.28 -6.74 29.76
CA TYR A 163 6.35 -7.39 28.83
C TYR A 163 6.70 -7.11 27.37
N VAL A 164 6.26 -8.00 26.49
CA VAL A 164 6.32 -7.78 25.04
C VAL A 164 5.02 -7.11 24.57
N LEU A 165 5.14 -5.92 24.00
CA LEU A 165 3.99 -5.19 23.46
C LEU A 165 3.87 -5.40 21.94
N TYR A 166 2.72 -5.89 21.51
CA TYR A 166 2.26 -5.74 20.14
C TYR A 166 1.16 -4.67 20.07
N PHE A 167 1.26 -3.75 19.12
CA PHE A 167 0.16 -2.85 18.80
C PHE A 167 -0.05 -2.77 17.29
N GLY A 168 -1.31 -2.86 16.86
CA GLY A 168 -1.66 -2.80 15.45
C GLY A 168 -2.94 -3.55 15.11
N ARG A 169 -3.23 -3.65 13.81
CA ARG A 169 -4.40 -4.39 13.33
C ARG A 169 -4.23 -5.90 13.58
N LEU A 170 -5.25 -6.51 14.16
CA LEU A 170 -5.27 -7.94 14.44
C LEU A 170 -5.75 -8.71 13.20
N SER A 171 -4.82 -9.03 12.30
CA SER A 171 -5.09 -9.66 11.02
C SER A 171 -3.93 -10.57 10.58
N GLU A 172 -4.21 -11.51 9.66
CA GLU A 172 -3.22 -12.49 9.20
C GLU A 172 -1.96 -11.83 8.60
N GLU A 173 -2.16 -10.80 7.78
CA GLU A 173 -1.04 -10.08 7.14
C GLU A 173 -0.11 -9.36 8.13
N LYS A 174 -0.54 -9.21 9.39
CA LYS A 174 0.27 -8.66 10.49
C LYS A 174 0.95 -9.73 11.33
N GLY A 175 0.75 -11.00 11.00
CA GLY A 175 1.42 -12.10 11.66
C GLY A 175 0.92 -12.40 13.07
N ILE A 176 -0.36 -12.16 13.35
CA ILE A 176 -0.98 -12.45 14.66
C ILE A 176 -0.85 -13.93 15.03
N ASP A 177 -0.98 -14.83 14.07
CA ASP A 177 -0.75 -16.25 14.24
C ASP A 177 0.64 -16.56 14.84
N ARG A 178 1.66 -15.86 14.38
CA ARG A 178 3.05 -16.00 14.86
C ARG A 178 3.22 -15.43 16.27
N ILE A 179 2.56 -14.30 16.57
CA ILE A 179 2.58 -13.70 17.92
C ILE A 179 1.92 -14.66 18.92
N LEU A 180 0.76 -15.21 18.58
CA LEU A 180 0.08 -16.19 19.43
C LEU A 180 0.88 -17.48 19.61
N ALA A 181 1.59 -17.92 18.56
CA ALA A 181 2.52 -19.04 18.69
C ALA A 181 3.69 -18.71 19.64
N ALA A 182 4.24 -17.51 19.57
CA ALA A 182 5.29 -17.07 20.50
C ALA A 182 4.78 -17.00 21.95
N CYS A 183 3.57 -16.49 22.19
CA CYS A 183 2.95 -16.49 23.54
C CYS A 183 2.88 -17.89 24.13
N ARG A 184 2.50 -18.89 23.32
CA ARG A 184 2.42 -20.29 23.79
C ARG A 184 3.79 -20.92 24.08
N LEU A 185 4.82 -20.51 23.33
CA LEU A 185 6.19 -21.03 23.50
C LEU A 185 6.93 -20.39 24.66
N LEU A 186 6.50 -19.21 25.11
CA LEU A 186 7.16 -18.41 26.14
C LEU A 186 6.13 -17.97 27.20
N PRO A 187 5.52 -18.93 27.92
CA PRO A 187 4.46 -18.63 28.89
C PRO A 187 4.93 -17.79 30.07
N GLU A 188 6.23 -17.76 30.34
CA GLU A 188 6.84 -16.97 31.40
C GLU A 188 6.99 -15.47 31.04
N ILE A 189 6.83 -15.13 29.77
CA ILE A 189 6.94 -13.74 29.31
C ILE A 189 5.54 -13.15 29.13
N PRO A 190 5.18 -12.08 29.84
CA PRO A 190 3.90 -11.41 29.62
C PRO A 190 3.84 -10.77 28.23
N PHE A 191 2.78 -11.07 27.47
CA PHE A 191 2.48 -10.41 26.21
C PHE A 191 1.26 -9.51 26.35
N VAL A 192 1.37 -8.27 25.86
CA VAL A 192 0.26 -7.32 25.76
C VAL A 192 -0.05 -7.09 24.30
N ILE A 193 -1.27 -7.43 23.90
CA ILE A 193 -1.74 -7.28 22.52
C ILE A 193 -2.78 -6.17 22.47
N ALA A 194 -2.44 -5.03 21.80
CA ALA A 194 -3.29 -3.86 21.68
C ALA A 194 -3.70 -3.65 20.22
N GLY A 195 -5.00 -3.56 19.97
CA GLY A 195 -5.55 -3.30 18.64
C GLY A 195 -6.91 -3.96 18.44
N GLY A 196 -7.42 -3.84 17.21
CA GLY A 196 -8.64 -4.49 16.78
C GLY A 196 -8.49 -5.08 15.39
N GLY A 197 -9.36 -6.01 15.01
CA GLY A 197 -9.33 -6.63 13.69
C GLY A 197 -10.03 -7.98 13.61
N PRO A 198 -10.01 -8.64 12.43
CA PRO A 198 -10.70 -9.91 12.21
C PRO A 198 -10.27 -11.05 13.15
N LEU A 199 -9.06 -10.97 13.72
CA LEU A 199 -8.52 -12.00 14.62
C LEU A 199 -8.59 -11.60 16.10
N GLU A 200 -9.38 -10.60 16.45
CA GLU A 200 -9.52 -10.14 17.85
C GLU A 200 -10.02 -11.25 18.76
N GLU A 201 -11.06 -11.97 18.33
CA GLU A 201 -11.61 -13.08 19.13
C GLU A 201 -10.58 -14.19 19.36
N LEU A 202 -9.76 -14.50 18.34
CA LEU A 202 -8.69 -15.47 18.47
C LEU A 202 -7.63 -15.02 19.52
N CYS A 203 -7.34 -13.73 19.58
CA CYS A 203 -6.43 -13.18 20.60
C CYS A 203 -7.00 -13.30 22.01
N ARG A 204 -8.32 -13.07 22.18
CA ARG A 204 -9.01 -13.17 23.48
C ARG A 204 -9.07 -14.59 24.03
N THR A 205 -9.16 -15.59 23.13
CA THR A 205 -9.27 -17.01 23.51
C THR A 205 -7.92 -17.73 23.69
N CYS A 206 -6.82 -17.07 23.40
CA CYS A 206 -5.47 -17.65 23.50
C CYS A 206 -4.69 -17.21 24.73
N GLY A 207 -5.33 -16.45 25.64
CA GLY A 207 -4.75 -16.01 26.93
C GLY A 207 -5.08 -16.94 28.08
#